data_281b66c460b485e14700a89e47189f1a
#
_entry.id   281b66c460b485e14700a89e47189f1a
#
_cell.length_a   1.000
_cell.length_b   1.000
_cell.length_c   1.000
_cell.angle_alpha   90.00
_cell.angle_beta   90.00
_cell.angle_gamma   90.00
#
_symmetry.space_group_name_H-M   'P 1'
#
loop_
_entity.id
_entity.type
_entity.pdbx_description
1 polymer ?
#
loop_
_entity_poly.entity_id
_entity_poly.type
_entity_poly.pdbx_seq_one_letter_code
_entity_poly.pdbx_strand_id
1 'polypeptide(L)'
;MNLARLFCLFAAAVTVCAQPAPLGFLNHNQPVLDAHNCYPYEGQYADRIERALKTGFPVAIEQDIAWGVDRKTGKGRPVVTHSAKTTGAEPALRDHFFERVRPIVEKALAESDRDRWPLIILHFDFKSLDPKLLRAVWDLLGEYQSWITTAPQTADPHQLAPFDPKPLLVLTEDADVQERIFFREIPTDARLSVFGSAHTAHIQAKSEQQRIHLAATLPPERLLTEPPTNYRRWWNNSWFEVEEGGQNKAGDWTPAAGKRLRALVDHAHQLGYWIRFYTLDGFKPAENRGWDNNYNFRSRQTVAARWQASIEAGVNLIATDQYEDLAEFMRRLSQ
;
A
#
# COMPACT_ATOMS: atom_id res chain seq x y z
N MET A 1 -59.29 -41.82 11.97
CA MET A 1 -58.63 -41.27 10.74
C MET A 1 -57.70 -40.10 11.16
N ASN A 2 -56.44 -40.41 11.39
CA ASN A 2 -55.45 -39.43 11.81
C ASN A 2 -54.55 -39.08 10.60
N LEU A 3 -54.66 -37.85 10.10
CA LEU A 3 -53.75 -37.31 9.08
C LEU A 3 -52.51 -36.73 9.79
N ALA A 4 -51.39 -37.42 9.67
CA ALA A 4 -50.07 -36.87 10.02
C ALA A 4 -49.62 -35.92 8.93
N ARG A 5 -49.44 -34.64 9.27
CA ARG A 5 -48.82 -33.65 8.37
C ARG A 5 -47.29 -33.74 8.51
N LEU A 6 -46.67 -34.18 7.42
CA LEU A 6 -45.21 -34.19 7.28
C LEU A 6 -44.73 -32.77 6.91
N PHE A 7 -44.00 -32.09 7.82
CA PHE A 7 -43.33 -30.83 7.54
C PHE A 7 -41.92 -31.16 7.01
N CYS A 8 -41.71 -30.95 5.72
CA CYS A 8 -40.35 -30.95 5.15
C CYS A 8 -39.69 -29.61 5.45
N LEU A 9 -38.74 -29.59 6.37
CA LEU A 9 -37.82 -28.47 6.54
C LEU A 9 -36.77 -28.48 5.40
N PHE A 10 -36.87 -27.55 4.46
CA PHE A 10 -35.80 -27.28 3.51
C PHE A 10 -34.74 -26.42 4.25
N ALA A 11 -33.65 -27.04 4.66
CA ALA A 11 -32.45 -26.30 5.06
C ALA A 11 -31.76 -25.78 3.81
N ALA A 12 -31.90 -24.49 3.53
CA ALA A 12 -31.11 -23.82 2.53
C ALA A 12 -29.65 -23.74 3.03
N ALA A 13 -28.79 -24.57 2.49
CA ALA A 13 -27.36 -24.46 2.71
C ALA A 13 -26.88 -23.16 2.02
N VAL A 14 -26.67 -22.12 2.80
CA VAL A 14 -25.93 -20.93 2.33
C VAL A 14 -24.50 -21.37 2.14
N THR A 15 -24.14 -21.66 0.90
CA THR A 15 -22.74 -21.84 0.52
C THR A 15 -22.06 -20.49 0.64
N VAL A 16 -21.45 -20.21 1.77
CA VAL A 16 -20.50 -19.11 1.92
C VAL A 16 -19.34 -19.48 1.01
N CYS A 17 -19.31 -18.92 -0.19
CA CYS A 17 -18.09 -18.93 -1.00
C CYS A 17 -17.02 -18.23 -0.17
N ALA A 18 -16.09 -19.00 0.40
CA ALA A 18 -14.89 -18.45 0.98
C ALA A 18 -14.17 -17.65 -0.11
N GLN A 19 -14.20 -16.33 0.01
CA GLN A 19 -13.41 -15.48 -0.87
C GLN A 19 -11.94 -15.87 -0.66
N PRO A 20 -11.16 -16.07 -1.74
CA PRO A 20 -9.74 -16.33 -1.60
C PRO A 20 -9.15 -15.18 -0.80
N ALA A 21 -8.51 -15.49 0.33
CA ALA A 21 -7.89 -14.49 1.19
C ALA A 21 -6.89 -13.68 0.34
N PRO A 22 -7.05 -12.35 0.22
CA PRO A 22 -6.17 -11.53 -0.62
C PRO A 22 -4.71 -11.58 -0.17
N LEU A 23 -4.47 -11.99 1.07
CA LEU A 23 -3.18 -12.03 1.76
C LEU A 23 -2.17 -13.03 1.17
N GLY A 24 -2.61 -14.21 0.77
CA GLY A 24 -1.74 -15.23 0.18
C GLY A 24 -1.11 -14.80 -1.14
N PHE A 25 -1.74 -13.85 -1.83
CA PHE A 25 -1.21 -13.30 -3.07
C PHE A 25 0.00 -12.39 -2.86
N LEU A 26 -0.04 -11.50 -1.84
CA LEU A 26 1.00 -10.49 -1.65
C LEU A 26 2.33 -11.08 -1.17
N ASN A 27 2.30 -11.97 -0.19
CA ASN A 27 3.49 -12.28 0.57
C ASN A 27 3.54 -13.69 1.17
N HIS A 28 2.74 -14.61 0.66
CA HIS A 28 2.64 -15.95 1.25
C HIS A 28 2.45 -15.90 2.78
N ASN A 29 1.64 -14.94 3.26
CA ASN A 29 1.36 -14.64 4.67
C ASN A 29 2.53 -14.01 5.46
N GLN A 30 3.49 -13.40 4.79
CA GLN A 30 4.53 -12.61 5.45
C GLN A 30 4.39 -11.12 5.12
N PRO A 31 4.77 -10.22 6.04
CA PRO A 31 4.75 -8.80 5.79
C PRO A 31 5.74 -8.41 4.69
N VAL A 32 5.38 -7.40 3.91
CA VAL A 32 6.22 -6.82 2.87
C VAL A 32 6.86 -5.55 3.40
N LEU A 33 8.18 -5.43 3.25
CA LEU A 33 8.86 -4.16 3.41
C LEU A 33 8.35 -3.20 2.33
N ASP A 34 7.90 -2.02 2.74
CA ASP A 34 7.54 -0.93 1.85
C ASP A 34 8.57 0.19 1.97
N ALA A 35 9.34 0.38 0.90
CA ALA A 35 10.36 1.42 0.81
C ALA A 35 9.68 2.78 0.62
N HIS A 36 9.42 3.46 1.74
CA HIS A 36 8.85 4.80 1.79
C HIS A 36 9.84 5.84 1.26
N ASN A 37 9.36 6.93 0.66
CA ASN A 37 10.20 7.99 0.08
C ASN A 37 11.26 7.49 -0.90
N CYS A 38 10.95 6.47 -1.72
CA CYS A 38 11.93 5.80 -2.57
C CYS A 38 12.27 6.58 -3.85
N TYR A 39 12.68 7.85 -3.68
CA TYR A 39 13.03 8.80 -4.75
C TYR A 39 14.20 9.69 -4.33
N PRO A 40 14.87 10.37 -5.28
CA PRO A 40 15.90 11.36 -4.97
C PRO A 40 15.31 12.55 -4.21
N TYR A 41 16.00 12.97 -3.16
CA TYR A 41 15.66 14.16 -2.40
C TYR A 41 16.80 15.18 -2.49
N GLU A 42 16.49 16.38 -2.93
CA GLU A 42 17.48 17.47 -3.13
C GLU A 42 18.72 17.04 -3.95
N GLY A 43 18.52 16.19 -4.95
CA GLY A 43 19.60 15.65 -5.79
C GLY A 43 20.47 14.57 -5.14
N GLN A 44 20.11 14.13 -3.95
CA GLN A 44 20.78 13.04 -3.22
C GLN A 44 19.92 11.77 -3.22
N TYR A 45 20.48 10.68 -2.75
CA TYR A 45 19.79 9.40 -2.54
C TYR A 45 19.14 8.81 -3.81
N ALA A 46 19.79 9.01 -4.96
CA ALA A 46 19.29 8.50 -6.24
C ALA A 46 19.27 6.96 -6.35
N ASP A 47 19.94 6.28 -5.42
CA ASP A 47 20.10 4.82 -5.33
C ASP A 47 19.02 4.12 -4.49
N ARG A 48 17.98 4.84 -4.06
CA ARG A 48 16.96 4.28 -3.14
C ARG A 48 16.23 3.07 -3.74
N ILE A 49 15.93 3.08 -5.03
CA ILE A 49 15.29 1.91 -5.69
C ILE A 49 16.21 0.69 -5.64
N GLU A 50 17.49 0.84 -6.00
CA GLU A 50 18.46 -0.25 -5.96
C GLU A 50 18.65 -0.78 -4.54
N ARG A 51 18.62 0.10 -3.53
CA ARG A 51 18.67 -0.28 -2.12
C ARG A 51 17.44 -1.07 -1.71
N ALA A 52 16.23 -0.60 -2.08
CA ALA A 52 14.98 -1.32 -1.84
C ALA A 52 15.00 -2.70 -2.51
N LEU A 53 15.36 -2.80 -3.79
CA LEU A 53 15.42 -4.07 -4.52
C LEU A 53 16.43 -5.06 -3.93
N LYS A 54 17.54 -4.58 -3.35
CA LYS A 54 18.56 -5.43 -2.68
C LYS A 54 18.08 -6.02 -1.37
N THR A 55 16.99 -5.53 -0.79
CA THR A 55 16.43 -6.12 0.45
C THR A 55 15.82 -7.50 0.22
N GLY A 56 15.45 -7.81 -1.02
CA GLY A 56 14.79 -9.06 -1.43
C GLY A 56 13.34 -8.85 -1.86
N PHE A 57 12.67 -9.95 -2.18
CA PHE A 57 11.28 -9.93 -2.63
C PHE A 57 10.40 -10.80 -1.73
N PRO A 58 9.11 -10.44 -1.53
CA PRO A 58 8.43 -9.26 -2.09
C PRO A 58 8.93 -7.94 -1.49
N VAL A 59 8.83 -6.85 -2.27
CA VAL A 59 9.17 -5.50 -1.83
C VAL A 59 8.17 -4.49 -2.41
N ALA A 60 7.70 -3.54 -1.61
CA ALA A 60 6.95 -2.39 -2.08
C ALA A 60 7.89 -1.18 -2.21
N ILE A 61 7.62 -0.34 -3.21
CA ILE A 61 8.41 0.84 -3.56
C ILE A 61 7.45 2.00 -3.76
N GLU A 62 7.47 2.94 -2.82
CA GLU A 62 6.64 4.15 -2.91
C GLU A 62 7.29 5.19 -3.83
N GLN A 63 6.47 5.76 -4.71
CA GLN A 63 6.87 6.82 -5.62
C GLN A 63 5.92 7.99 -5.49
N ASP A 64 6.44 9.13 -5.06
CA ASP A 64 5.73 10.40 -5.04
C ASP A 64 5.68 10.98 -6.44
N ILE A 65 4.49 11.26 -6.95
CA ILE A 65 4.29 11.60 -8.36
C ILE A 65 3.67 12.98 -8.51
N ALA A 66 4.30 13.81 -9.35
CA ALA A 66 3.80 15.12 -9.74
C ALA A 66 3.83 15.30 -11.28
N TRP A 67 3.17 16.37 -11.74
CA TRP A 67 3.27 16.79 -13.14
C TRP A 67 4.48 17.67 -13.35
N GLY A 68 5.43 17.22 -14.13
CA GLY A 68 6.60 18.01 -14.53
C GLY A 68 6.58 18.40 -16.00
N VAL A 69 7.19 19.54 -16.32
CA VAL A 69 7.44 19.96 -17.71
C VAL A 69 8.94 19.89 -17.96
N ASP A 70 9.34 19.04 -18.88
CA ASP A 70 10.74 18.88 -19.26
C ASP A 70 11.31 20.17 -19.83
N ARG A 71 12.41 20.66 -19.26
CA ARG A 71 13.02 21.95 -19.64
C ARG A 71 13.54 21.99 -21.07
N LYS A 72 13.95 20.85 -21.61
CA LYS A 72 14.58 20.78 -22.95
C LYS A 72 13.52 20.67 -24.04
N THR A 73 12.48 19.88 -23.79
CA THR A 73 11.47 19.56 -24.81
C THR A 73 10.17 20.33 -24.66
N GLY A 74 9.94 20.97 -23.52
CA GLY A 74 8.66 21.61 -23.17
C GLY A 74 7.49 20.63 -22.98
N LYS A 75 7.74 19.33 -23.02
CA LYS A 75 6.69 18.30 -22.88
C LYS A 75 6.39 18.01 -21.41
N GLY A 76 5.12 17.95 -21.08
CA GLY A 76 4.67 17.51 -19.75
C GLY A 76 4.74 16.01 -19.62
N ARG A 77 5.09 15.52 -18.40
CA ARG A 77 5.23 14.09 -18.07
C ARG A 77 5.06 13.84 -16.57
N PRO A 78 4.67 12.62 -16.15
CA PRO A 78 4.81 12.21 -14.75
C PRO A 78 6.27 12.21 -14.33
N VAL A 79 6.56 12.88 -13.21
CA VAL A 79 7.90 12.95 -12.61
C VAL A 79 7.84 12.51 -11.16
N VAL A 80 8.98 12.05 -10.65
CA VAL A 80 9.10 11.57 -9.26
C VAL A 80 9.65 12.69 -8.39
N THR A 81 8.84 13.14 -7.43
CA THR A 81 9.18 14.20 -6.47
C THR A 81 8.13 14.32 -5.38
N HIS A 82 8.55 14.67 -4.16
CA HIS A 82 7.64 14.99 -3.06
C HIS A 82 6.88 16.32 -3.25
N SER A 83 7.36 17.21 -4.10
CA SER A 83 6.77 18.53 -4.29
C SER A 83 5.79 18.56 -5.45
N ALA A 84 4.59 19.09 -5.21
CA ALA A 84 3.65 19.41 -6.30
C ALA A 84 4.18 20.53 -7.23
N LYS A 85 5.15 21.35 -6.74
CA LYS A 85 5.81 22.38 -7.53
C LYS A 85 7.11 21.82 -8.14
N THR A 86 7.08 21.54 -9.43
CA THR A 86 8.21 20.95 -10.15
C THR A 86 9.14 22.02 -10.74
N THR A 87 10.41 21.67 -10.85
CA THR A 87 11.47 22.52 -11.44
C THR A 87 11.75 22.16 -12.89
N GLY A 88 11.27 21.00 -13.37
CA GLY A 88 11.56 20.44 -14.70
C GLY A 88 12.90 19.69 -14.78
N ALA A 89 13.57 19.49 -13.62
CA ALA A 89 14.79 18.69 -13.51
C ALA A 89 14.53 17.32 -12.87
N GLU A 90 13.32 17.10 -12.37
CA GLU A 90 12.94 15.86 -11.71
C GLU A 90 13.00 14.67 -12.68
N PRO A 91 13.38 13.48 -12.20
CA PRO A 91 13.42 12.29 -13.04
C PRO A 91 12.00 11.91 -13.52
N ALA A 92 11.89 11.49 -14.77
CA ALA A 92 10.66 10.93 -15.28
C ALA A 92 10.35 9.61 -14.55
N LEU A 93 9.08 9.35 -14.25
CA LEU A 93 8.64 8.08 -13.64
C LEU A 93 9.11 6.88 -14.46
N ARG A 94 9.05 6.95 -15.80
CA ARG A 94 9.57 5.91 -16.71
C ARG A 94 11.01 5.53 -16.37
N ASP A 95 11.90 6.51 -16.41
CA ASP A 95 13.35 6.28 -16.29
C ASP A 95 13.73 5.96 -14.84
N HIS A 96 13.03 6.58 -13.89
CA HIS A 96 13.33 6.41 -12.48
C HIS A 96 12.87 5.05 -11.92
N PHE A 97 11.72 4.54 -12.34
CA PHE A 97 11.18 3.28 -11.83
C PHE A 97 11.23 2.16 -12.89
N PHE A 98 10.49 2.30 -14.00
CA PHE A 98 10.28 1.19 -14.94
C PHE A 98 11.57 0.67 -15.54
N GLU A 99 12.46 1.57 -16.00
CA GLU A 99 13.72 1.15 -16.60
C GLU A 99 14.69 0.51 -15.59
N ARG A 100 14.57 0.84 -14.29
CA ARG A 100 15.40 0.23 -13.24
C ARG A 100 14.92 -1.15 -12.84
N VAL A 101 13.60 -1.39 -12.82
CA VAL A 101 13.05 -2.73 -12.52
C VAL A 101 13.01 -3.64 -13.75
N ARG A 102 13.15 -3.09 -14.97
CA ARG A 102 13.11 -3.81 -16.25
C ARG A 102 13.92 -5.12 -16.24
N PRO A 103 15.23 -5.13 -15.89
CA PRO A 103 16.02 -6.35 -15.95
C PRO A 103 15.47 -7.48 -15.07
N ILE A 104 14.86 -7.12 -13.92
CA ILE A 104 14.30 -8.08 -12.97
C ILE A 104 12.99 -8.64 -13.52
N VAL A 105 12.10 -7.77 -13.98
CA VAL A 105 10.78 -8.16 -14.46
C VAL A 105 10.86 -8.94 -15.77
N GLU A 106 11.65 -8.50 -16.73
CA GLU A 106 11.82 -9.20 -18.01
C GLU A 106 12.46 -10.58 -17.84
N LYS A 107 13.45 -10.70 -16.94
CA LYS A 107 14.02 -11.99 -16.57
C LYS A 107 12.96 -12.93 -15.99
N ALA A 108 12.18 -12.46 -15.03
CA ALA A 108 11.10 -13.24 -14.42
C ALA A 108 10.08 -13.75 -15.46
N LEU A 109 9.64 -12.87 -16.35
CA LEU A 109 8.69 -13.21 -17.41
C LEU A 109 9.28 -14.21 -18.42
N ALA A 110 10.57 -14.12 -18.73
CA ALA A 110 11.26 -15.04 -19.62
C ALA A 110 11.41 -16.44 -19.00
N GLU A 111 11.66 -16.54 -17.71
CA GLU A 111 11.76 -17.80 -16.97
C GLU A 111 10.39 -18.49 -16.81
N SER A 112 9.29 -17.77 -16.94
CA SER A 112 7.89 -18.26 -16.92
C SER A 112 7.48 -19.06 -15.66
N ASP A 113 8.32 -19.08 -14.64
CA ASP A 113 8.06 -19.74 -13.34
C ASP A 113 7.30 -18.78 -12.42
N ARG A 114 5.97 -18.81 -12.52
CA ARG A 114 5.09 -17.87 -11.78
C ARG A 114 5.23 -17.95 -10.27
N ASP A 115 5.57 -19.11 -9.73
CA ASP A 115 5.70 -19.32 -8.28
C ASP A 115 6.99 -18.67 -7.73
N ARG A 116 7.94 -18.37 -8.60
CA ARG A 116 9.20 -17.69 -8.27
C ARG A 116 9.30 -16.26 -8.75
N TRP A 117 8.24 -15.72 -9.30
CA TRP A 117 8.28 -14.34 -9.74
C TRP A 117 8.55 -13.41 -8.55
N PRO A 118 9.49 -12.46 -8.69
CA PRO A 118 9.64 -11.40 -7.71
C PRO A 118 8.37 -10.57 -7.71
N LEU A 119 7.75 -10.38 -6.55
CA LEU A 119 6.66 -9.43 -6.43
C LEU A 119 7.25 -8.06 -6.07
N ILE A 120 7.10 -7.12 -6.99
CA ILE A 120 7.38 -5.70 -6.77
C ILE A 120 6.05 -4.98 -6.68
N ILE A 121 5.80 -4.24 -5.61
CA ILE A 121 4.61 -3.42 -5.45
C ILE A 121 5.01 -1.97 -5.70
N LEU A 122 4.47 -1.37 -6.76
CA LEU A 122 4.62 0.06 -7.03
C LEU A 122 3.48 0.79 -6.33
N HIS A 123 3.79 1.57 -5.32
CA HIS A 123 2.84 2.39 -4.61
C HIS A 123 2.96 3.86 -5.05
N PHE A 124 1.88 4.44 -5.54
CA PHE A 124 1.83 5.84 -5.95
C PHE A 124 1.25 6.72 -4.86
N ASP A 125 2.02 7.72 -4.42
CA ASP A 125 1.54 8.88 -3.69
C ASP A 125 1.50 10.10 -4.64
N PHE A 126 0.29 10.47 -5.09
CA PHE A 126 0.10 11.58 -6.02
C PHE A 126 0.12 12.92 -5.29
N LYS A 127 1.15 13.73 -5.51
CA LYS A 127 1.27 15.09 -4.95
C LYS A 127 0.38 16.12 -5.66
N SER A 128 -0.29 15.71 -6.73
CA SER A 128 -1.34 16.46 -7.41
C SER A 128 -2.39 15.50 -7.93
N LEU A 129 -3.66 15.83 -7.70
CA LEU A 129 -4.81 15.06 -8.19
C LEU A 129 -5.33 15.59 -9.54
N ASP A 130 -4.49 16.28 -10.31
CA ASP A 130 -4.83 16.73 -11.67
C ASP A 130 -5.16 15.50 -12.56
N PRO A 131 -6.36 15.43 -13.15
CA PRO A 131 -6.73 14.35 -14.05
C PRO A 131 -5.75 14.12 -15.20
N LYS A 132 -5.06 15.16 -15.65
CA LYS A 132 -4.03 15.06 -16.69
C LYS A 132 -2.84 14.20 -16.24
N LEU A 133 -2.40 14.38 -14.99
CA LEU A 133 -1.33 13.57 -14.41
C LEU A 133 -1.77 12.11 -14.31
N LEU A 134 -2.94 11.87 -13.74
CA LEU A 134 -3.47 10.52 -13.53
C LEU A 134 -3.65 9.76 -14.86
N ARG A 135 -4.19 10.43 -15.90
CA ARG A 135 -4.31 9.83 -17.23
C ARG A 135 -2.95 9.54 -17.87
N ALA A 136 -1.98 10.45 -17.72
CA ALA A 136 -0.64 10.21 -18.25
C ALA A 136 0.08 9.05 -17.54
N VAL A 137 -0.19 8.85 -16.24
CA VAL A 137 0.28 7.65 -15.52
C VAL A 137 -0.45 6.40 -16.04
N TRP A 138 -1.77 6.45 -16.25
CA TRP A 138 -2.52 5.34 -16.83
C TRP A 138 -1.98 4.93 -18.21
N ASP A 139 -1.74 5.91 -19.08
CA ASP A 139 -1.17 5.68 -20.42
C ASP A 139 0.23 5.04 -20.33
N LEU A 140 1.06 5.54 -19.41
CA LEU A 140 2.38 4.96 -19.16
C LEU A 140 2.30 3.51 -18.67
N LEU A 141 1.37 3.18 -17.75
CA LEU A 141 1.15 1.81 -17.28
C LEU A 141 0.74 0.89 -18.45
N GLY A 142 -0.03 1.39 -19.41
CA GLY A 142 -0.42 0.67 -20.63
C GLY A 142 0.77 0.15 -21.43
N GLU A 143 1.89 0.89 -21.46
CA GLU A 143 3.12 0.46 -22.15
C GLU A 143 3.82 -0.73 -21.45
N TYR A 144 3.56 -0.92 -20.15
CA TYR A 144 4.11 -2.00 -19.32
C TYR A 144 3.05 -3.02 -18.89
N GLN A 145 1.90 -3.07 -19.58
CA GLN A 145 0.77 -3.91 -19.19
C GLN A 145 1.13 -5.39 -19.03
N SER A 146 2.08 -5.92 -19.80
CA SER A 146 2.55 -7.31 -19.69
C SER A 146 3.28 -7.60 -18.38
N TRP A 147 3.72 -6.58 -17.65
CA TRP A 147 4.42 -6.71 -16.36
C TRP A 147 3.47 -6.63 -15.17
N ILE A 148 2.27 -6.05 -15.39
CA ILE A 148 1.40 -5.57 -14.31
C ILE A 148 0.33 -6.60 -14.00
N THR A 149 0.19 -6.92 -12.71
CA THR A 149 -0.94 -7.65 -12.15
C THR A 149 -2.23 -6.91 -12.45
N THR A 150 -3.20 -7.61 -13.00
CA THR A 150 -4.48 -7.03 -13.40
C THR A 150 -5.64 -7.82 -12.81
N ALA A 151 -6.84 -7.21 -12.80
CA ALA A 151 -8.10 -7.90 -12.54
C ALA A 151 -9.14 -7.49 -13.58
N PRO A 152 -10.10 -8.35 -13.96
CA PRO A 152 -11.22 -7.93 -14.79
C PRO A 152 -11.99 -6.78 -14.14
N GLN A 153 -12.40 -5.78 -14.93
CA GLN A 153 -13.36 -4.78 -14.46
C GLN A 153 -14.72 -5.43 -14.27
N THR A 154 -15.42 -5.09 -13.19
CA THR A 154 -16.74 -5.64 -12.85
C THR A 154 -17.81 -4.55 -12.85
N ALA A 155 -19.01 -4.87 -13.33
CA ALA A 155 -20.13 -3.94 -13.33
C ALA A 155 -20.60 -3.60 -11.90
N ASP A 156 -20.57 -4.59 -10.99
CA ASP A 156 -20.77 -4.37 -9.56
C ASP A 156 -19.41 -4.16 -8.90
N PRO A 157 -19.13 -2.98 -8.31
CA PRO A 157 -17.86 -2.68 -7.67
C PRO A 157 -17.54 -3.61 -6.49
N HIS A 158 -18.54 -4.20 -5.82
CA HIS A 158 -18.36 -5.14 -4.73
C HIS A 158 -18.13 -6.59 -5.18
N GLN A 159 -18.25 -6.87 -6.47
CA GLN A 159 -17.84 -8.15 -7.04
C GLN A 159 -16.32 -8.15 -7.23
N LEU A 160 -15.60 -8.74 -6.28
CA LEU A 160 -14.14 -8.83 -6.34
C LEU A 160 -13.71 -9.84 -7.40
N ALA A 161 -13.13 -9.36 -8.50
CA ALA A 161 -12.54 -10.22 -9.51
C ALA A 161 -11.17 -10.76 -9.04
N PRO A 162 -10.80 -12.00 -9.42
CA PRO A 162 -9.50 -12.54 -9.11
C PRO A 162 -8.40 -11.76 -9.85
N PHE A 163 -7.24 -11.66 -9.21
CA PHE A 163 -6.05 -11.14 -9.86
C PHE A 163 -5.51 -12.12 -10.90
N ASP A 164 -4.96 -11.58 -11.99
CA ASP A 164 -4.02 -12.26 -12.87
C ASP A 164 -2.61 -11.78 -12.51
N PRO A 165 -1.89 -12.55 -11.67
CA PRO A 165 -0.62 -12.11 -11.10
C PRO A 165 0.46 -11.93 -12.17
N LYS A 166 1.23 -10.87 -12.01
CA LYS A 166 2.45 -10.54 -12.75
C LYS A 166 3.50 -10.03 -11.75
N PRO A 167 4.77 -9.90 -12.14
CA PRO A 167 5.82 -9.42 -11.24
C PRO A 167 5.58 -8.04 -10.63
N LEU A 168 4.74 -7.18 -11.23
CA LEU A 168 4.46 -5.83 -10.75
C LEU A 168 2.98 -5.70 -10.32
N LEU A 169 2.73 -5.28 -9.09
CA LEU A 169 1.43 -4.86 -8.58
C LEU A 169 1.44 -3.35 -8.38
N VAL A 170 0.40 -2.63 -8.84
CA VAL A 170 0.32 -1.17 -8.70
C VAL A 170 -0.78 -0.79 -7.72
N LEU A 171 -0.40 -0.05 -6.68
CA LEU A 171 -1.29 0.48 -5.65
C LEU A 171 -1.32 2.02 -5.71
N THR A 172 -2.43 2.61 -5.25
CA THR A 172 -2.59 4.06 -5.12
C THR A 172 -3.47 4.41 -3.93
N GLU A 173 -3.50 5.69 -3.55
CA GLU A 173 -4.22 6.22 -2.41
C GLU A 173 -5.75 6.20 -2.59
N ASP A 174 -6.48 6.82 -1.66
CA ASP A 174 -7.94 6.72 -1.53
C ASP A 174 -8.74 7.79 -2.26
N ALA A 175 -8.11 8.69 -3.02
CA ALA A 175 -8.79 9.83 -3.62
C ALA A 175 -9.84 9.44 -4.68
N ASP A 176 -11.03 10.04 -4.59
CA ASP A 176 -12.16 9.77 -5.52
C ASP A 176 -11.84 10.02 -7.00
N VAL A 177 -10.97 10.98 -7.28
CA VAL A 177 -10.54 11.25 -8.67
C VAL A 177 -9.66 10.13 -9.22
N GLN A 178 -8.87 9.47 -8.38
CA GLN A 178 -8.09 8.28 -8.74
C GLN A 178 -9.03 7.12 -9.04
N GLU A 179 -10.02 6.85 -8.18
CA GLU A 179 -11.04 5.84 -8.43
C GLU A 179 -11.82 6.10 -9.72
N ARG A 180 -12.19 7.36 -9.98
CA ARG A 180 -12.88 7.71 -11.22
C ARG A 180 -12.04 7.33 -12.44
N ILE A 181 -10.75 7.66 -12.48
CA ILE A 181 -9.89 7.47 -13.66
C ILE A 181 -9.43 6.02 -13.78
N PHE A 182 -9.02 5.39 -12.66
CA PHE A 182 -8.43 4.05 -12.68
C PHE A 182 -9.45 2.91 -12.55
N PHE A 183 -10.74 3.25 -12.29
CA PHE A 183 -11.80 2.25 -12.16
C PHE A 183 -13.07 2.63 -12.94
N ARG A 184 -13.73 3.76 -12.60
CA ARG A 184 -15.08 4.04 -13.12
C ARG A 184 -15.10 4.38 -14.60
N GLU A 185 -14.04 4.95 -15.15
CA GLU A 185 -13.89 5.25 -16.58
C GLU A 185 -13.37 4.05 -17.39
N ILE A 186 -13.01 2.95 -16.73
CA ILE A 186 -12.53 1.72 -17.38
C ILE A 186 -13.76 0.89 -17.84
N PRO A 187 -13.84 0.49 -19.10
CA PRO A 187 -14.94 -0.36 -19.60
C PRO A 187 -15.02 -1.70 -18.86
N THR A 188 -16.23 -2.24 -18.71
CA THR A 188 -16.48 -3.51 -17.99
C THR A 188 -15.89 -4.75 -18.67
N ASP A 189 -15.48 -4.66 -19.92
CA ASP A 189 -14.78 -5.72 -20.65
C ASP A 189 -13.24 -5.57 -20.61
N ALA A 190 -12.76 -4.50 -19.97
CA ALA A 190 -11.33 -4.23 -19.85
C ALA A 190 -10.76 -4.74 -18.51
N ARG A 191 -9.49 -4.46 -18.27
CA ARG A 191 -8.76 -4.89 -17.08
C ARG A 191 -8.27 -3.69 -16.27
N LEU A 192 -8.39 -3.81 -14.96
CA LEU A 192 -7.81 -2.88 -14.00
C LEU A 192 -6.33 -3.21 -13.82
N SER A 193 -5.50 -2.18 -13.78
CA SER A 193 -4.05 -2.27 -13.57
C SER A 193 -3.58 -1.52 -12.31
N VAL A 194 -4.48 -0.79 -11.64
CA VAL A 194 -4.21 0.01 -10.44
C VAL A 194 -5.28 -0.29 -9.41
N PHE A 195 -4.88 -0.44 -8.13
CA PHE A 195 -5.79 -0.75 -7.04
C PHE A 195 -5.64 0.28 -5.93
N GLY A 196 -6.77 0.89 -5.54
CA GLY A 196 -6.83 1.98 -4.58
C GLY A 196 -6.92 1.52 -3.13
N SER A 197 -6.55 2.43 -2.23
CA SER A 197 -6.78 2.30 -0.79
C SER A 197 -8.27 2.48 -0.46
N ALA A 198 -8.72 1.87 0.63
CA ALA A 198 -10.00 2.16 1.25
C ALA A 198 -10.00 3.58 1.84
N HIS A 199 -11.17 4.19 1.92
CA HIS A 199 -11.33 5.43 2.67
C HIS A 199 -11.29 5.17 4.17
N THR A 200 -10.48 5.94 4.88
CA THR A 200 -10.64 6.07 6.33
C THR A 200 -11.78 7.05 6.62
N ALA A 201 -12.74 6.63 7.43
CA ALA A 201 -13.90 7.45 7.74
C ALA A 201 -13.48 8.80 8.37
N HIS A 202 -14.12 9.88 7.93
CA HIS A 202 -13.83 11.20 8.47
C HIS A 202 -14.15 11.29 9.96
N ILE A 203 -13.14 11.63 10.76
CA ILE A 203 -13.28 11.81 12.20
C ILE A 203 -13.77 13.22 12.47
N GLN A 204 -15.02 13.33 12.90
CA GLN A 204 -15.56 14.63 13.35
C GLN A 204 -14.96 14.98 14.72
N ALA A 205 -14.21 16.08 14.76
CA ALA A 205 -13.54 16.55 15.96
C ALA A 205 -13.62 18.07 16.07
N LYS A 206 -13.65 18.59 17.31
CA LYS A 206 -13.68 20.04 17.60
C LYS A 206 -12.29 20.68 17.59
N SER A 207 -11.23 19.86 17.62
CA SER A 207 -9.84 20.32 17.60
C SER A 207 -8.95 19.22 17.02
N GLU A 208 -7.75 19.60 16.60
CA GLU A 208 -6.72 18.67 16.14
C GLU A 208 -6.33 17.65 17.22
N GLN A 209 -6.20 18.10 18.47
CA GLN A 209 -5.91 17.20 19.59
C GLN A 209 -7.02 16.14 19.78
N GLN A 210 -8.29 16.56 19.68
CA GLN A 210 -9.42 15.62 19.73
C GLN A 210 -9.40 14.64 18.54
N ARG A 211 -9.07 15.11 17.35
CA ARG A 211 -8.94 14.28 16.15
C ARG A 211 -7.88 13.19 16.35
N ILE A 212 -6.70 13.57 16.86
CA ILE A 212 -5.60 12.64 17.16
C ILE A 212 -6.03 11.61 18.21
N HIS A 213 -6.69 12.05 19.28
CA HIS A 213 -7.20 11.14 20.32
C HIS A 213 -8.24 10.16 19.75
N LEU A 214 -9.18 10.64 18.97
CA LEU A 214 -10.22 9.81 18.38
C LEU A 214 -9.63 8.81 17.35
N ALA A 215 -8.62 9.20 16.57
CA ALA A 215 -7.95 8.29 15.65
C ALA A 215 -7.38 7.07 16.38
N ALA A 216 -6.73 7.27 17.54
CA ALA A 216 -6.16 6.19 18.33
C ALA A 216 -7.19 5.37 19.15
N THR A 217 -8.40 5.92 19.39
CA THR A 217 -9.34 5.33 20.36
C THR A 217 -10.68 4.86 19.78
N LEU A 218 -11.09 5.37 18.62
CA LEU A 218 -12.31 4.89 17.95
C LEU A 218 -12.18 3.41 17.61
N PRO A 219 -13.27 2.62 17.75
CA PRO A 219 -13.28 1.24 17.27
C PRO A 219 -12.89 1.16 15.78
N PRO A 220 -12.15 0.12 15.35
CA PRO A 220 -11.75 -0.03 13.94
C PRO A 220 -12.92 0.06 12.95
N GLU A 221 -14.10 -0.45 13.34
CA GLU A 221 -15.33 -0.44 12.55
C GLU A 221 -15.86 0.98 12.30
N ARG A 222 -15.37 1.97 13.04
CA ARG A 222 -15.69 3.39 12.86
C ARG A 222 -14.68 4.11 11.97
N LEU A 223 -13.51 3.51 11.74
CA LEU A 223 -12.45 4.02 10.87
C LEU A 223 -12.54 3.42 9.47
N LEU A 224 -12.84 2.14 9.38
CA LEU A 224 -13.02 1.42 8.12
C LEU A 224 -14.43 0.81 8.11
N THR A 225 -15.34 1.46 7.41
CA THR A 225 -16.79 1.14 7.41
C THR A 225 -17.23 0.34 6.20
N GLU A 226 -16.56 0.52 5.07
CA GLU A 226 -16.96 -0.05 3.80
C GLU A 226 -16.22 -1.37 3.50
N PRO A 227 -16.88 -2.37 2.91
CA PRO A 227 -16.22 -3.57 2.43
C PRO A 227 -15.34 -3.23 1.20
N PRO A 228 -14.38 -4.11 0.84
CA PRO A 228 -13.57 -3.89 -0.34
C PRO A 228 -14.40 -3.85 -1.62
N THR A 229 -13.88 -3.12 -2.59
CA THR A 229 -14.41 -3.11 -3.95
C THR A 229 -13.41 -3.75 -4.90
N ASN A 230 -13.81 -3.97 -6.14
CA ASN A 230 -12.91 -4.49 -7.16
C ASN A 230 -11.70 -3.58 -7.41
N TYR A 231 -11.80 -2.31 -7.02
CA TYR A 231 -10.73 -1.32 -7.07
C TYR A 231 -10.03 -1.14 -5.72
N ARG A 232 -10.77 -0.94 -4.61
CA ARG A 232 -10.22 -0.69 -3.27
C ARG A 232 -9.88 -2.02 -2.61
N ARG A 233 -8.58 -2.36 -2.58
CA ARG A 233 -8.09 -3.67 -2.14
C ARG A 233 -7.23 -3.62 -0.89
N TRP A 234 -6.83 -2.45 -0.44
CA TRP A 234 -5.95 -2.25 0.68
C TRP A 234 -6.38 -1.05 1.51
N TRP A 235 -5.82 -0.88 2.68
CA TRP A 235 -6.10 0.23 3.58
C TRP A 235 -4.79 0.84 4.08
N ASN A 236 -4.54 2.10 3.74
CA ASN A 236 -3.36 2.85 4.14
C ASN A 236 -3.62 3.60 5.43
N ASN A 237 -2.76 3.41 6.44
CA ASN A 237 -2.95 3.96 7.77
C ASN A 237 -1.74 4.72 8.27
N SER A 238 -2.01 5.80 8.97
CA SER A 238 -1.04 6.50 9.80
C SER A 238 -0.84 5.74 11.12
N TRP A 239 0.34 5.87 11.72
CA TRP A 239 0.58 5.31 13.05
C TRP A 239 -0.21 6.03 14.16
N PHE A 240 -0.82 7.19 13.84
CA PHE A 240 -1.75 7.89 14.75
C PHE A 240 -2.96 7.04 15.14
N GLU A 241 -3.36 6.08 14.32
CA GLU A 241 -4.46 5.15 14.61
C GLU A 241 -4.05 4.09 15.65
N VAL A 242 -2.76 3.89 15.88
CA VAL A 242 -2.22 2.90 16.84
C VAL A 242 -1.81 3.55 18.15
N GLU A 243 -0.97 4.59 18.08
CA GLU A 243 -0.45 5.32 19.24
C GLU A 243 -0.82 6.80 19.14
N GLU A 244 -1.49 7.34 20.17
CA GLU A 244 -1.93 8.72 20.19
C GLU A 244 -0.75 9.69 20.00
N GLY A 245 -0.86 10.54 18.98
CA GLY A 245 0.21 11.47 18.63
C GLY A 245 1.31 10.88 17.74
N GLY A 246 1.16 9.62 17.30
CA GLY A 246 2.04 8.98 16.32
C GLY A 246 3.48 8.79 16.79
N GLN A 247 4.39 8.59 15.83
CA GLN A 247 5.79 8.20 16.05
C GLN A 247 6.55 9.18 16.95
N ASN A 248 6.39 10.47 16.74
CA ASN A 248 7.13 11.50 17.49
C ASN A 248 6.70 11.66 18.95
N LYS A 249 5.52 11.15 19.31
CA LYS A 249 4.94 11.18 20.66
C LYS A 249 4.97 9.81 21.34
N ALA A 250 5.29 8.77 20.62
CA ALA A 250 5.33 7.40 21.14
C ALA A 250 6.34 7.27 22.30
N GLY A 251 5.89 6.63 23.36
CA GLY A 251 6.71 6.23 24.50
C GLY A 251 7.17 4.77 24.36
N ASP A 252 7.25 4.07 25.52
CA ASP A 252 7.48 2.63 25.53
C ASP A 252 6.30 1.88 24.89
N TRP A 253 6.61 0.79 24.19
CA TRP A 253 5.58 -0.07 23.61
C TRP A 253 4.74 -0.73 24.71
N THR A 254 3.44 -0.59 24.64
CA THR A 254 2.52 -1.08 25.68
C THR A 254 1.63 -2.24 25.18
N PRO A 255 1.15 -3.11 26.09
CA PRO A 255 0.14 -4.11 25.75
C PRO A 255 -1.15 -3.52 25.15
N ALA A 256 -1.51 -2.30 25.57
CA ALA A 256 -2.70 -1.60 25.05
C ALA A 256 -2.48 -1.19 23.57
N ALA A 257 -1.32 -0.64 23.22
CA ALA A 257 -0.97 -0.33 21.83
C ALA A 257 -0.93 -1.60 20.97
N GLY A 258 -0.38 -2.70 21.49
CA GLY A 258 -0.39 -3.99 20.80
C GLY A 258 -1.80 -4.55 20.58
N LYS A 259 -2.71 -4.41 21.56
CA LYS A 259 -4.12 -4.77 21.40
C LYS A 259 -4.79 -3.90 20.33
N ARG A 260 -4.51 -2.60 20.33
CA ARG A 260 -5.04 -1.65 19.34
C ARG A 260 -4.59 -2.00 17.93
N LEU A 261 -3.29 -2.24 17.72
CA LEU A 261 -2.74 -2.64 16.43
C LEU A 261 -3.43 -3.92 15.90
N ARG A 262 -3.50 -4.97 16.73
CA ARG A 262 -4.19 -6.21 16.36
C ARG A 262 -5.65 -5.97 15.97
N ALA A 263 -6.39 -5.15 16.73
CA ALA A 263 -7.80 -4.87 16.43
C ALA A 263 -7.97 -4.20 15.05
N LEU A 264 -7.08 -3.28 14.66
CA LEU A 264 -7.10 -2.65 13.33
C LEU A 264 -6.79 -3.67 12.23
N VAL A 265 -5.78 -4.50 12.42
CA VAL A 265 -5.37 -5.53 11.46
C VAL A 265 -6.46 -6.60 11.31
N ASP A 266 -6.98 -7.12 12.41
CA ASP A 266 -8.04 -8.14 12.41
C ASP A 266 -9.28 -7.62 11.68
N HIS A 267 -9.68 -6.36 11.92
CA HIS A 267 -10.83 -5.77 11.25
C HIS A 267 -10.61 -5.62 9.74
N ALA A 268 -9.45 -5.11 9.32
CA ALA A 268 -9.10 -5.01 7.90
C ALA A 268 -9.13 -6.38 7.22
N HIS A 269 -8.53 -7.40 7.85
CA HIS A 269 -8.50 -8.76 7.32
C HIS A 269 -9.88 -9.42 7.28
N GLN A 270 -10.73 -9.20 8.30
CA GLN A 270 -12.12 -9.70 8.32
C GLN A 270 -12.96 -9.13 7.17
N LEU A 271 -12.70 -7.88 6.78
CA LEU A 271 -13.33 -7.27 5.61
C LEU A 271 -12.69 -7.75 4.28
N GLY A 272 -11.45 -8.24 4.29
CA GLY A 272 -10.73 -8.70 3.11
C GLY A 272 -9.75 -7.69 2.53
N TYR A 273 -9.35 -6.70 3.30
CA TYR A 273 -8.31 -5.73 2.93
C TYR A 273 -6.91 -6.18 3.33
N TRP A 274 -5.90 -5.83 2.53
CA TRP A 274 -4.53 -5.68 3.02
C TRP A 274 -4.43 -4.40 3.84
N ILE A 275 -3.53 -4.38 4.83
CA ILE A 275 -3.32 -3.20 5.68
C ILE A 275 -1.85 -2.76 5.66
N ARG A 276 -1.65 -1.46 5.51
CA ARG A 276 -0.35 -0.77 5.58
C ARG A 276 -0.32 0.20 6.74
N PHE A 277 0.84 0.32 7.37
CA PHE A 277 1.15 1.45 8.26
C PHE A 277 2.40 2.18 7.79
N TYR A 278 2.27 3.51 7.67
CA TYR A 278 3.38 4.39 7.32
C TYR A 278 3.71 5.31 8.50
N THR A 279 4.86 5.80 8.67
CA THR A 279 6.15 5.26 8.29
C THR A 279 6.81 4.91 9.59
N LEU A 280 7.46 3.76 9.69
CA LEU A 280 8.00 3.28 10.95
C LEU A 280 9.52 3.40 10.94
N ASP A 281 10.03 4.57 11.35
CA ASP A 281 11.45 4.89 11.42
C ASP A 281 11.93 5.12 12.84
N GLY A 282 13.18 4.74 13.14
CA GLY A 282 13.78 4.93 14.44
C GLY A 282 15.27 5.22 14.34
N PHE A 283 15.64 6.50 14.32
CA PHE A 283 17.01 6.96 14.19
C PHE A 283 17.28 8.18 15.07
N LYS A 284 18.54 8.41 15.38
CA LYS A 284 18.96 9.64 16.07
C LYS A 284 19.03 10.79 15.04
N PRO A 285 18.62 12.02 15.40
CA PRO A 285 18.66 13.15 14.47
C PRO A 285 20.03 13.39 13.81
N ALA A 286 21.11 13.01 14.47
CA ALA A 286 22.48 13.11 13.94
C ALA A 286 22.80 12.09 12.82
N GLU A 287 21.97 11.07 12.64
CA GLU A 287 22.12 10.03 11.60
C GLU A 287 21.51 10.43 10.27
N ASN A 288 21.31 11.72 10.02
CA ASN A 288 20.62 12.24 8.83
C ASN A 288 21.10 11.57 7.54
N ARG A 289 20.22 10.75 6.95
CA ARG A 289 20.40 10.06 5.67
C ARG A 289 19.26 10.37 4.70
N GLY A 290 18.63 11.53 4.84
CA GLY A 290 17.43 11.90 4.09
C GLY A 290 16.16 11.21 4.58
N TRP A 291 16.16 10.64 5.78
CA TRP A 291 15.00 10.04 6.41
C TRP A 291 14.06 11.09 6.98
N ASP A 292 12.75 10.81 6.97
CA ASP A 292 11.75 11.78 7.42
C ASP A 292 11.66 11.85 8.96
N ASN A 293 12.01 13.01 9.51
CA ASN A 293 11.91 13.25 10.95
C ASN A 293 10.48 13.29 11.51
N ASN A 294 9.46 13.46 10.66
CA ASN A 294 8.07 13.52 11.09
C ASN A 294 7.52 12.18 11.54
N TYR A 295 8.16 11.07 11.10
CA TYR A 295 7.74 9.70 11.38
C TYR A 295 8.74 8.92 12.23
N ASN A 296 9.51 9.60 13.09
CA ASN A 296 10.66 9.06 13.77
C ASN A 296 10.38 8.71 15.24
N PHE A 297 10.54 7.44 15.61
CA PHE A 297 10.53 6.94 17.00
C PHE A 297 11.82 7.23 17.77
N ARG A 298 12.77 7.96 17.17
CA ARG A 298 14.02 8.47 17.76
C ARG A 298 15.07 7.42 18.15
N SER A 299 14.78 6.15 18.07
CA SER A 299 15.77 5.10 18.30
C SER A 299 15.43 3.80 17.58
N ARG A 300 16.49 3.07 17.21
CA ARG A 300 16.39 1.73 16.62
C ARG A 300 15.64 0.76 17.55
N GLN A 301 15.88 0.81 18.84
CA GLN A 301 15.20 -0.06 19.81
C GLN A 301 13.71 0.22 19.84
N THR A 302 13.32 1.49 19.84
CA THR A 302 11.91 1.90 19.89
C THR A 302 11.16 1.47 18.64
N VAL A 303 11.71 1.67 17.44
CA VAL A 303 11.06 1.24 16.20
C VAL A 303 11.06 -0.29 16.07
N ALA A 304 12.11 -0.98 16.50
CA ALA A 304 12.16 -2.45 16.43
C ALA A 304 11.01 -3.11 17.19
N ALA A 305 10.58 -2.56 18.33
CA ALA A 305 9.39 -3.05 19.03
C ALA A 305 8.10 -2.89 18.20
N ARG A 306 8.00 -1.84 17.37
CA ARG A 306 6.86 -1.61 16.47
C ARG A 306 6.92 -2.49 15.23
N TRP A 307 8.10 -2.72 14.67
CA TRP A 307 8.31 -3.71 13.59
C TRP A 307 7.90 -5.11 14.07
N GLN A 308 8.39 -5.53 15.24
CA GLN A 308 8.02 -6.81 15.85
C GLN A 308 6.50 -6.94 15.99
N ALA A 309 5.87 -5.94 16.62
CA ALA A 309 4.43 -5.94 16.85
C ALA A 309 3.63 -5.93 15.54
N SER A 310 4.10 -5.22 14.51
CA SER A 310 3.46 -5.19 13.19
C SER A 310 3.51 -6.56 12.51
N ILE A 311 4.67 -7.21 12.57
CA ILE A 311 4.86 -8.57 12.04
C ILE A 311 3.95 -9.57 12.76
N GLU A 312 3.95 -9.54 14.10
CA GLU A 312 3.12 -10.43 14.95
C GLU A 312 1.62 -10.19 14.78
N ALA A 313 1.21 -8.95 14.51
CA ALA A 313 -0.18 -8.60 14.24
C ALA A 313 -0.63 -8.97 12.82
N GLY A 314 0.29 -9.27 11.90
CA GLY A 314 -0.03 -9.60 10.52
C GLY A 314 -0.21 -8.39 9.61
N VAL A 315 0.43 -7.26 9.90
CA VAL A 315 0.46 -6.09 8.99
C VAL A 315 1.04 -6.53 7.64
N ASN A 316 0.38 -6.18 6.54
CA ASN A 316 0.79 -6.62 5.21
C ASN A 316 1.93 -5.79 4.61
N LEU A 317 1.90 -4.47 4.80
CA LEU A 317 2.95 -3.57 4.30
C LEU A 317 3.45 -2.71 5.46
N ILE A 318 4.75 -2.81 5.75
CA ILE A 318 5.41 -2.02 6.79
C ILE A 318 6.31 -1.00 6.11
N ALA A 319 5.88 0.26 6.10
CA ALA A 319 6.60 1.32 5.43
C ALA A 319 7.69 1.92 6.33
N THR A 320 8.86 2.15 5.75
CA THR A 320 10.02 2.75 6.42
C THR A 320 10.97 3.37 5.42
N ASP A 321 11.72 4.40 5.84
CA ASP A 321 12.88 4.93 5.10
C ASP A 321 14.15 4.09 5.36
N GLN A 322 14.13 3.25 6.41
CA GLN A 322 15.24 2.41 6.86
C GLN A 322 15.16 0.99 6.25
N TYR A 323 15.21 0.90 4.93
CA TYR A 323 14.96 -0.34 4.16
C TYR A 323 15.80 -1.52 4.62
N GLU A 324 17.12 -1.34 4.66
CA GLU A 324 18.08 -2.39 5.02
C GLU A 324 17.89 -2.85 6.47
N ASP A 325 17.55 -1.91 7.34
CA ASP A 325 17.37 -2.16 8.76
C ASP A 325 16.14 -3.03 9.04
N LEU A 326 15.01 -2.69 8.42
CA LEU A 326 13.79 -3.50 8.52
C LEU A 326 13.99 -4.88 7.86
N ALA A 327 14.61 -4.93 6.68
CA ALA A 327 14.87 -6.19 5.98
C ALA A 327 15.77 -7.13 6.81
N GLU A 328 16.81 -6.59 7.45
CA GLU A 328 17.66 -7.36 8.36
C GLU A 328 16.87 -7.86 9.57
N PHE A 329 16.04 -7.00 10.16
CA PHE A 329 15.18 -7.35 11.28
C PHE A 329 14.22 -8.50 10.93
N MET A 330 13.53 -8.43 9.79
CA MET A 330 12.63 -9.47 9.31
C MET A 330 13.34 -10.81 9.07
N ARG A 331 14.53 -10.78 8.46
CA ARG A 331 15.32 -12.01 8.25
C ARG A 331 15.72 -12.70 9.55
N ARG A 332 16.04 -11.94 10.60
CA ARG A 332 16.38 -12.50 11.92
C ARG A 332 15.21 -13.18 12.60
N LEU A 333 13.99 -12.71 12.38
CA LEU A 333 12.78 -13.34 12.93
C LEU A 333 12.37 -14.62 12.19
N SER A 334 12.82 -14.79 10.97
CA SER A 334 12.50 -15.97 10.14
C SER A 334 13.48 -17.14 10.34
N GLN A 335 14.55 -16.92 11.13
CA GLN A 335 15.55 -17.94 11.52
C GLN A 335 15.21 -18.56 12.86
#